data_efe581ea4baad56fcf230b7a780861b0
#
_entry.id   efe581ea4baad56fcf230b7a780861b0
#
_cell.length_a   1.000
_cell.length_b   1.000
_cell.length_c   1.000
_cell.angle_alpha   90.00
_cell.angle_beta   90.00
_cell.angle_gamma   90.00
#
_symmetry.space_group_name_H-M   'P 1'
#
loop_
_entity.id
_entity.type
_entity.pdbx_description
1 polymer ?
#
loop_
_entity_poly.entity_id
_entity_poly.type
_entity_poly.pdbx_seq_one_letter_code
_entity_poly.pdbx_strand_id
1 'polypeptide(L)'
;MMEDNKKALAEGESREEAVSKNFIEREIDRDLAEGVYDHVQTRFPPEPNGYLHIGHAKSILLNYGLAQKYGGKFNLRFDDTNPTKEKTEFVESIMDDVKWLGADFEDRLFFASNYFDQMYQCAVFLIKKGKAFVCDLTADQIREYRGDFTTPGKELSLIHISEPT
;
A
#
# COMPACT_ATOMS: atom_id res chain seq x y z
N MET A 1 56.66 -34.43 -7.49
CA MET A 1 55.58 -34.53 -6.47
C MET A 1 55.46 -33.21 -5.70
N MET A 2 55.44 -32.06 -6.41
CA MET A 2 55.22 -30.71 -5.81
C MET A 2 54.47 -29.75 -6.76
N GLU A 3 53.95 -30.22 -7.88
CA GLU A 3 53.20 -29.39 -8.82
C GLU A 3 51.67 -29.58 -8.85
N ASP A 4 51.17 -30.65 -8.23
CA ASP A 4 49.74 -30.99 -8.25
C ASP A 4 48.89 -30.29 -7.17
N ASN A 5 49.55 -29.56 -6.24
CA ASN A 5 48.84 -28.95 -5.10
C ASN A 5 48.55 -27.47 -5.26
N LYS A 6 48.85 -26.86 -6.44
CA LYS A 6 48.55 -25.47 -6.75
C LYS A 6 47.29 -25.27 -7.60
N LYS A 7 46.71 -26.35 -8.13
CA LYS A 7 45.55 -26.29 -8.99
C LYS A 7 44.19 -26.44 -8.26
N ALA A 8 44.25 -26.87 -6.97
CA ALA A 8 43.06 -27.07 -6.15
C ALA A 8 42.64 -25.86 -5.29
N LEU A 9 43.37 -24.75 -5.37
CA LEU A 9 43.08 -23.53 -4.57
C LEU A 9 42.53 -22.34 -5.39
N ALA A 10 42.23 -22.56 -6.67
CA ALA A 10 41.73 -21.48 -7.57
C ALA A 10 40.24 -21.64 -7.99
N GLU A 11 39.55 -22.65 -7.48
CA GLU A 11 38.12 -22.87 -7.76
C GLU A 11 37.22 -22.61 -6.54
N GLY A 12 37.61 -21.63 -5.72
CA GLY A 12 36.75 -20.99 -4.74
C GLY A 12 35.93 -19.88 -5.37
N GLU A 13 35.31 -20.15 -6.52
CA GLU A 13 34.24 -19.24 -7.03
C GLU A 13 33.12 -19.24 -6.00
N SER A 14 32.96 -18.07 -5.39
CA SER A 14 31.82 -17.76 -4.55
C SER A 14 30.54 -18.18 -5.26
N ARG A 15 29.98 -19.32 -4.89
CA ARG A 15 28.56 -19.57 -5.09
C ARG A 15 27.81 -18.53 -4.26
N GLU A 16 27.57 -17.36 -4.84
CA GLU A 16 26.44 -16.55 -4.43
C GLU A 16 25.23 -17.48 -4.51
N GLU A 17 24.75 -17.93 -3.37
CA GLU A 17 23.47 -18.60 -3.29
C GLU A 17 22.47 -17.64 -3.93
N ALA A 18 21.99 -17.98 -5.10
CA ALA A 18 20.96 -17.22 -5.79
C ALA A 18 19.73 -17.25 -4.88
N VAL A 19 19.60 -16.24 -4.02
CA VAL A 19 18.45 -16.08 -3.13
C VAL A 19 17.23 -16.07 -4.02
N SER A 20 16.41 -17.11 -3.90
CA SER A 20 15.21 -17.28 -4.71
C SER A 20 14.33 -16.05 -4.51
N LYS A 21 14.19 -15.22 -5.56
CA LYS A 21 13.33 -14.04 -5.55
C LYS A 21 11.88 -14.45 -5.30
N ASN A 22 11.20 -13.76 -4.41
CA ASN A 22 9.78 -13.95 -4.20
C ASN A 22 8.96 -13.41 -5.40
N PHE A 23 7.66 -13.68 -5.43
CA PHE A 23 6.83 -13.28 -6.57
C PHE A 23 6.74 -11.75 -6.75
N ILE A 24 6.75 -10.98 -5.65
CA ILE A 24 6.71 -9.51 -5.70
C ILE A 24 7.98 -8.98 -6.38
N GLU A 25 9.14 -9.49 -5.98
CA GLU A 25 10.42 -9.10 -6.57
C GLU A 25 10.50 -9.43 -8.06
N ARG A 26 9.96 -10.59 -8.47
CA ARG A 26 9.90 -10.95 -9.89
C ARG A 26 9.03 -10.02 -10.71
N GLU A 27 7.89 -9.59 -10.17
CA GLU A 27 7.02 -8.62 -10.81
C GLU A 27 7.70 -7.25 -10.92
N ILE A 28 8.34 -6.77 -9.84
CA ILE A 28 9.10 -5.51 -9.85
C ILE A 28 10.21 -5.56 -10.91
N ASP A 29 11.00 -6.64 -10.92
CA ASP A 29 12.08 -6.81 -11.90
C ASP A 29 11.57 -6.76 -13.34
N ARG A 30 10.44 -7.43 -13.61
CA ARG A 30 9.83 -7.42 -14.93
C ARG A 30 9.38 -6.02 -15.31
N ASP A 31 8.62 -5.35 -14.46
CA ASP A 31 8.05 -4.04 -14.75
C ASP A 31 9.14 -2.97 -14.96
N LEU A 32 10.24 -3.04 -14.20
CA LEU A 32 11.40 -2.18 -14.40
C LEU A 32 12.14 -2.50 -15.71
N ALA A 33 12.32 -3.80 -16.03
CA ALA A 33 13.02 -4.22 -17.24
C ALA A 33 12.23 -3.88 -18.53
N GLU A 34 10.92 -3.96 -18.47
CA GLU A 34 10.01 -3.60 -19.57
C GLU A 34 9.76 -2.09 -19.67
N GLY A 35 10.25 -1.29 -18.72
CA GLY A 35 10.06 0.16 -18.68
C GLY A 35 8.61 0.58 -18.38
N VAL A 36 7.82 -0.30 -17.77
CA VAL A 36 6.45 0.02 -17.31
C VAL A 36 6.51 1.08 -16.21
N TYR A 37 7.50 0.95 -15.33
CA TYR A 37 7.82 1.92 -14.28
C TYR A 37 9.32 2.19 -14.26
N ASP A 38 9.70 3.38 -13.82
CA ASP A 38 11.10 3.83 -13.72
C ASP A 38 11.65 3.78 -12.29
N HIS A 39 10.79 3.59 -11.30
CA HIS A 39 11.16 3.54 -9.88
C HIS A 39 10.20 2.70 -9.06
N VAL A 40 10.66 2.28 -7.88
CA VAL A 40 9.85 1.58 -6.87
C VAL A 40 9.41 2.55 -5.79
N GLN A 41 8.14 2.53 -5.47
CA GLN A 41 7.59 3.27 -4.34
C GLN A 41 6.65 2.38 -3.55
N THR A 42 6.92 2.26 -2.25
CA THR A 42 6.11 1.46 -1.33
C THR A 42 5.45 2.33 -0.29
N ARG A 43 4.45 1.78 0.39
CA ARG A 43 3.67 2.51 1.38
C ARG A 43 3.22 1.60 2.50
N PHE A 44 3.36 2.07 3.73
CA PHE A 44 2.65 1.52 4.88
C PHE A 44 1.49 2.46 5.24
N PRO A 45 0.21 2.03 5.11
CA PRO A 45 -0.97 2.86 5.33
C PRO A 45 -1.71 2.46 6.62
N PRO A 46 -1.20 2.77 7.83
CA PRO A 46 -1.89 2.41 9.05
C PRO A 46 -3.11 3.31 9.30
N GLU A 47 -4.17 2.74 9.86
CA GLU A 47 -5.27 3.46 10.48
C GLU A 47 -4.89 3.78 11.92
N PRO A 48 -4.90 5.06 12.38
CA PRO A 48 -4.45 5.42 13.73
C PRO A 48 -5.54 5.19 14.79
N ASN A 49 -6.07 3.96 14.85
CA ASN A 49 -7.16 3.52 15.72
C ASN A 49 -6.72 2.52 16.81
N GLY A 50 -5.42 2.24 16.90
CA GLY A 50 -4.83 1.31 17.86
C GLY A 50 -3.31 1.17 17.69
N TYR A 51 -2.70 0.41 18.61
CA TYR A 51 -1.27 0.09 18.57
C TYR A 51 -0.96 -0.96 17.50
N LEU A 52 0.28 -0.93 16.99
CA LEU A 52 0.74 -1.92 16.03
C LEU A 52 0.93 -3.31 16.69
N HIS A 53 0.89 -4.34 15.88
CA HIS A 53 1.18 -5.71 16.27
C HIS A 53 2.14 -6.36 15.27
N ILE A 54 2.58 -7.60 15.55
CA ILE A 54 3.60 -8.30 14.74
C ILE A 54 3.23 -8.41 13.24
N GLY A 55 1.95 -8.46 12.90
CA GLY A 55 1.50 -8.45 11.50
C GLY A 55 1.84 -7.15 10.79
N HIS A 56 1.72 -6.01 11.48
CA HIS A 56 2.13 -4.70 10.97
C HIS A 56 3.65 -4.63 10.79
N ALA A 57 4.42 -5.13 11.76
CA ALA A 57 5.88 -5.18 11.67
C ALA A 57 6.36 -5.93 10.42
N LYS A 58 5.75 -7.08 10.12
CA LYS A 58 6.02 -7.83 8.89
C LYS A 58 5.74 -7.00 7.62
N SER A 59 4.63 -6.27 7.59
CA SER A 59 4.26 -5.41 6.46
C SER A 59 5.23 -4.24 6.29
N ILE A 60 5.61 -3.58 7.40
CA ILE A 60 6.58 -2.48 7.39
C ILE A 60 7.91 -2.95 6.83
N LEU A 61 8.47 -4.04 7.37
CA LEU A 61 9.76 -4.58 6.94
C LEU A 61 9.76 -5.03 5.48
N LEU A 62 8.66 -5.63 5.00
CA LEU A 62 8.52 -6.01 3.60
C LEU A 62 8.55 -4.77 2.69
N ASN A 63 7.71 -3.77 2.98
CA ASN A 63 7.60 -2.56 2.17
C ASN A 63 8.89 -1.74 2.18
N TYR A 64 9.49 -1.56 3.35
CA TYR A 64 10.74 -0.83 3.51
C TYR A 64 11.90 -1.56 2.85
N GLY A 65 12.02 -2.89 3.06
CA GLY A 65 13.06 -3.72 2.45
C GLY A 65 13.01 -3.71 0.92
N LEU A 66 11.81 -3.75 0.32
CA LEU A 66 11.65 -3.61 -1.13
C LEU A 66 12.09 -2.22 -1.61
N ALA A 67 11.67 -1.15 -0.93
CA ALA A 67 12.10 0.20 -1.27
C ALA A 67 13.63 0.32 -1.23
N GLN A 68 14.27 -0.17 -0.17
CA GLN A 68 15.74 -0.14 -0.05
C GLN A 68 16.43 -0.97 -1.12
N LYS A 69 15.97 -2.20 -1.36
CA LYS A 69 16.56 -3.11 -2.33
C LYS A 69 16.60 -2.53 -3.75
N TYR A 70 15.57 -1.79 -4.12
CA TYR A 70 15.42 -1.21 -5.46
C TYR A 70 15.78 0.28 -5.54
N GLY A 71 16.38 0.85 -4.49
CA GLY A 71 16.71 2.28 -4.46
C GLY A 71 15.48 3.19 -4.56
N GLY A 72 14.34 2.68 -4.15
CA GLY A 72 13.05 3.35 -4.23
C GLY A 72 12.71 4.16 -2.97
N LYS A 73 11.43 4.52 -2.84
CA LYS A 73 10.92 5.34 -1.74
C LYS A 73 9.94 4.56 -0.87
N PHE A 74 10.01 4.76 0.44
CA PHE A 74 9.05 4.24 1.41
C PHE A 74 8.25 5.39 2.01
N ASN A 75 6.91 5.33 1.95
CA ASN A 75 6.01 6.34 2.49
C ASN A 75 5.28 5.79 3.70
N LEU A 76 5.16 6.61 4.75
CA LEU A 76 4.20 6.40 5.84
C LEU A 76 2.98 7.28 5.56
N ARG A 77 1.82 6.68 5.27
CA ARG A 77 0.59 7.42 5.03
C ARG A 77 -0.51 6.95 5.96
N PHE A 78 -0.86 7.76 6.92
CA PHE A 78 -2.00 7.49 7.78
C PHE A 78 -3.31 7.51 7.00
N ASP A 79 -4.14 6.49 7.22
CA ASP A 79 -5.48 6.38 6.68
C ASP A 79 -6.48 6.92 7.70
N ASP A 80 -6.35 8.21 7.99
CA ASP A 80 -7.01 8.96 9.05
C ASP A 80 -8.33 9.60 8.55
N THR A 81 -9.23 8.77 8.06
CA THR A 81 -10.52 9.23 7.50
C THR A 81 -11.71 9.03 8.44
N ASN A 82 -11.50 8.45 9.61
CA ASN A 82 -12.54 8.21 10.61
C ASN A 82 -12.24 8.88 11.96
N PRO A 83 -12.60 10.16 12.13
CA PRO A 83 -12.24 10.96 13.31
C PRO A 83 -12.83 10.43 14.65
N THR A 84 -13.79 9.50 14.59
CA THR A 84 -14.41 8.95 15.81
C THR A 84 -13.56 7.91 16.52
N LYS A 85 -12.56 7.33 15.85
CA LYS A 85 -11.71 6.25 16.37
C LYS A 85 -10.24 6.61 16.46
N GLU A 86 -9.85 7.71 15.82
CA GLU A 86 -8.46 8.11 15.67
C GLU A 86 -7.99 8.96 16.83
N LYS A 87 -6.77 8.73 17.28
CA LYS A 87 -6.13 9.47 18.36
C LYS A 87 -4.69 9.82 18.01
N THR A 88 -4.27 11.02 18.38
CA THR A 88 -2.88 11.50 18.21
C THR A 88 -1.88 10.56 18.87
N GLU A 89 -2.22 9.98 20.03
CA GLU A 89 -1.41 8.98 20.72
C GLU A 89 -1.02 7.81 19.83
N PHE A 90 -1.97 7.31 19.03
CA PHE A 90 -1.69 6.19 18.10
C PHE A 90 -0.82 6.61 16.92
N VAL A 91 -1.00 7.84 16.43
CA VAL A 91 -0.13 8.39 15.37
C VAL A 91 1.32 8.43 15.84
N GLU A 92 1.56 8.98 17.03
CA GLU A 92 2.91 9.09 17.64
C GLU A 92 3.51 7.69 17.87
N SER A 93 2.76 6.79 18.50
CA SER A 93 3.21 5.42 18.75
C SER A 93 3.55 4.68 17.45
N ILE A 94 2.73 4.79 16.40
CA ILE A 94 2.99 4.16 15.10
C ILE A 94 4.27 4.71 14.46
N MET A 95 4.49 6.02 14.52
CA MET A 95 5.71 6.62 13.99
C MET A 95 6.96 6.12 14.73
N ASP A 96 6.88 6.01 16.06
CA ASP A 96 7.97 5.48 16.87
C ASP A 96 8.24 4.00 16.60
N ASP A 97 7.20 3.18 16.48
CA ASP A 97 7.31 1.77 16.14
C ASP A 97 7.94 1.55 14.75
N VAL A 98 7.56 2.35 13.74
CA VAL A 98 8.14 2.30 12.40
C VAL A 98 9.64 2.61 12.45
N LYS A 99 10.04 3.66 13.18
CA LYS A 99 11.45 4.03 13.39
C LYS A 99 12.21 2.97 14.18
N TRP A 100 11.59 2.43 15.23
CA TRP A 100 12.20 1.38 16.05
C TRP A 100 12.49 0.11 15.23
N LEU A 101 11.66 -0.22 14.25
CA LEU A 101 11.91 -1.31 13.29
C LEU A 101 13.03 -0.98 12.28
N GLY A 102 13.61 0.22 12.34
CA GLY A 102 14.65 0.68 11.42
C GLY A 102 14.13 1.16 10.07
N ALA A 103 12.82 1.31 9.92
CA ALA A 103 12.22 1.85 8.70
C ALA A 103 12.18 3.38 8.74
N ASP A 104 12.81 4.01 7.76
CA ASP A 104 12.86 5.47 7.64
C ASP A 104 11.97 5.93 6.49
N PHE A 105 11.04 6.82 6.80
CA PHE A 105 10.14 7.46 5.83
C PHE A 105 10.57 8.90 5.51
N GLU A 106 11.68 9.40 6.12
CA GLU A 106 12.23 10.75 5.92
C GLU A 106 11.14 11.83 6.09
N ASP A 107 10.94 12.67 5.05
CA ASP A 107 9.86 13.67 4.96
C ASP A 107 8.56 13.14 4.34
N ARG A 108 8.50 11.83 4.05
CA ARG A 108 7.38 11.20 3.35
C ARG A 108 6.29 10.69 4.31
N LEU A 109 5.88 11.58 5.22
CA LEU A 109 4.75 11.40 6.12
C LEU A 109 3.51 12.07 5.52
N PHE A 110 2.44 11.29 5.32
CA PHE A 110 1.21 11.76 4.73
C PHE A 110 0.00 11.39 5.57
N PHE A 111 -1.05 12.20 5.46
CA PHE A 111 -2.35 11.97 6.08
C PHE A 111 -3.42 11.99 5.00
N ALA A 112 -4.29 10.97 4.95
CA ALA A 112 -5.36 10.90 3.97
C ALA A 112 -6.34 12.06 4.10
N SER A 113 -6.59 12.53 5.34
CA SER A 113 -7.46 13.67 5.63
C SER A 113 -7.01 14.98 4.96
N ASN A 114 -5.72 15.15 4.69
CA ASN A 114 -5.20 16.32 3.97
C ASN A 114 -5.65 16.40 2.50
N TYR A 115 -6.24 15.34 1.97
CA TYR A 115 -6.64 15.23 0.56
C TYR A 115 -8.16 15.26 0.36
N PHE A 116 -8.97 15.56 1.38
CA PHE A 116 -10.43 15.57 1.27
C PHE A 116 -10.95 16.50 0.17
N ASP A 117 -10.39 17.68 0.03
CA ASP A 117 -10.79 18.60 -1.04
C ASP A 117 -10.50 18.02 -2.44
N GLN A 118 -9.35 17.37 -2.61
CA GLN A 118 -9.00 16.70 -3.86
C GLN A 118 -9.92 15.50 -4.13
N MET A 119 -10.22 14.71 -3.09
CA MET A 119 -11.15 13.57 -3.21
C MET A 119 -12.53 14.05 -3.63
N TYR A 120 -13.03 15.16 -3.05
CA TYR A 120 -14.29 15.76 -3.43
C TYR A 120 -14.29 16.21 -4.90
N GLN A 121 -13.26 16.93 -5.33
CA GLN A 121 -13.12 17.36 -6.73
C GLN A 121 -13.05 16.17 -7.70
N CYS A 122 -12.36 15.11 -7.33
CA CYS A 122 -12.33 13.88 -8.11
C CYS A 122 -13.71 13.21 -8.19
N ALA A 123 -14.47 13.16 -7.10
CA ALA A 123 -15.83 12.64 -7.09
C ALA A 123 -16.74 13.44 -8.02
N VAL A 124 -16.71 14.77 -7.93
CA VAL A 124 -17.48 15.67 -8.83
C VAL A 124 -17.08 15.46 -10.30
N PHE A 125 -15.79 15.30 -10.57
CA PHE A 125 -15.30 15.02 -11.92
C PHE A 125 -15.82 13.69 -12.47
N LEU A 126 -15.85 12.63 -11.65
CA LEU A 126 -16.41 11.34 -12.06
C LEU A 126 -17.91 11.40 -12.31
N ILE A 127 -18.65 12.16 -11.47
CA ILE A 127 -20.09 12.40 -11.68
C ILE A 127 -20.32 13.11 -13.01
N LYS A 128 -19.60 14.21 -13.29
CA LYS A 128 -19.68 14.93 -14.56
C LYS A 128 -19.34 14.07 -15.78
N LYS A 129 -18.49 13.06 -15.60
CA LYS A 129 -18.17 12.05 -16.64
C LYS A 129 -19.21 10.93 -16.76
N GLY A 130 -20.25 10.89 -15.95
CA GLY A 130 -21.21 9.79 -15.91
C GLY A 130 -20.63 8.47 -15.41
N LYS A 131 -19.54 8.49 -14.62
CA LYS A 131 -18.86 7.32 -14.06
C LYS A 131 -19.14 7.12 -12.57
N ALA A 132 -19.79 8.05 -11.93
CA ALA A 132 -20.27 7.98 -10.56
C ALA A 132 -21.61 8.72 -10.43
N PHE A 133 -22.33 8.45 -9.37
CA PHE A 133 -23.58 9.11 -9.05
C PHE A 133 -23.75 9.24 -7.54
N VAL A 134 -24.59 10.15 -7.10
CA VAL A 134 -25.00 10.28 -5.70
C VAL A 134 -26.10 9.27 -5.41
N CYS A 135 -26.01 8.59 -4.27
CA CYS A 135 -26.98 7.59 -3.84
C CYS A 135 -27.73 8.09 -2.59
N ASP A 136 -29.02 8.29 -2.69
CA ASP A 136 -29.88 8.80 -1.61
C ASP A 136 -30.52 7.69 -0.76
N LEU A 137 -30.08 6.44 -0.94
CA LEU A 137 -30.59 5.31 -0.16
C LEU A 137 -30.13 5.41 1.31
N THR A 138 -31.02 4.99 2.21
CA THR A 138 -30.70 4.84 3.63
C THR A 138 -29.69 3.71 3.84
N ALA A 139 -29.00 3.70 4.99
CA ALA A 139 -28.04 2.64 5.32
C ALA A 139 -28.67 1.23 5.30
N ASP A 140 -29.95 1.09 5.68
CA ASP A 140 -30.66 -0.19 5.64
C ASP A 140 -30.99 -0.63 4.22
N GLN A 141 -31.42 0.30 3.37
CA GLN A 141 -31.62 0.04 1.94
C GLN A 141 -30.31 -0.34 1.23
N ILE A 142 -29.21 0.33 1.56
CA ILE A 142 -27.88 -0.02 1.02
C ILE A 142 -27.49 -1.45 1.43
N ARG A 143 -27.74 -1.85 2.69
CA ARG A 143 -27.47 -3.22 3.15
C ARG A 143 -28.30 -4.25 2.38
N GLU A 144 -29.57 -3.98 2.16
CA GLU A 144 -30.45 -4.86 1.38
C GLU A 144 -30.01 -4.97 -0.07
N TYR A 145 -29.61 -3.83 -0.69
CA TYR A 145 -29.23 -3.78 -2.11
C TYR A 145 -27.84 -4.35 -2.39
N ARG A 146 -26.95 -4.32 -1.40
CA ARG A 146 -25.59 -4.84 -1.55
C ARG A 146 -25.54 -6.33 -1.90
N GLY A 147 -26.53 -7.08 -1.42
CA GLY A 147 -26.49 -8.54 -1.50
C GLY A 147 -25.49 -9.18 -0.53
N ASP A 148 -25.30 -10.47 -0.67
CA ASP A 148 -24.38 -11.29 0.10
C ASP A 148 -23.69 -12.34 -0.79
N PHE A 149 -22.95 -13.30 -0.18
CA PHE A 149 -22.24 -14.35 -0.92
C PHE A 149 -23.16 -15.28 -1.74
N THR A 150 -24.45 -15.32 -1.44
CA THR A 150 -25.44 -16.19 -2.07
C THR A 150 -26.44 -15.44 -2.93
N THR A 151 -26.63 -14.15 -2.65
CA THR A 151 -27.63 -13.30 -3.31
C THR A 151 -26.93 -12.15 -4.02
N PRO A 152 -26.98 -12.05 -5.35
CA PRO A 152 -26.41 -10.92 -6.07
C PRO A 152 -26.99 -9.59 -5.61
N GLY A 153 -26.15 -8.56 -5.58
CA GLY A 153 -26.62 -7.19 -5.32
C GLY A 153 -27.56 -6.70 -6.41
N LYS A 154 -28.41 -5.74 -6.05
CA LYS A 154 -29.32 -5.06 -7.00
C LYS A 154 -28.58 -3.89 -7.66
N GLU A 155 -28.72 -3.74 -8.96
CA GLU A 155 -28.23 -2.54 -9.64
C GLU A 155 -29.07 -1.33 -9.22
N LEU A 156 -28.39 -0.21 -8.93
CA LEU A 156 -29.07 1.06 -8.67
C LEU A 156 -29.51 1.67 -10.00
N SER A 157 -30.80 1.93 -10.12
CA SER A 157 -31.33 2.60 -11.29
C SER A 157 -30.86 4.05 -11.36
N LEU A 158 -30.59 4.55 -12.56
CA LEU A 158 -30.24 5.96 -12.85
C LEU A 158 -31.31 6.98 -12.40
N ILE A 159 -32.53 6.53 -12.07
CA ILE A 159 -33.61 7.39 -11.54
C ILE A 159 -33.34 7.92 -10.11
N HIS A 160 -32.30 7.41 -9.45
CA HIS A 160 -31.84 7.90 -8.14
C HIS A 160 -30.69 8.91 -8.23
N ILE A 161 -30.37 9.41 -9.41
CA ILE A 161 -29.36 10.46 -9.60
C ILE A 161 -30.04 11.79 -9.36
N SER A 162 -29.74 12.45 -8.23
CA SER A 162 -30.01 13.88 -8.08
C SER A 162 -28.94 14.66 -8.82
N GLU A 163 -29.36 15.59 -9.69
CA GLU A 163 -28.45 16.53 -10.31
C GLU A 163 -27.73 17.33 -9.22
N PRO A 164 -26.40 17.52 -9.29
CA PRO A 164 -25.70 18.37 -8.33
C PRO A 164 -26.18 19.81 -8.53
N THR A 165 -26.84 20.34 -7.51
CA THR A 165 -27.22 21.76 -7.43
C THR A 165 -26.01 22.64 -7.21
#